data_60f1ea714927b7bd5e80a86700f7d921
#
_entry.id   60f1ea714927b7bd5e80a86700f7d921
#
_cell.length_a   1.000
_cell.length_b   1.000
_cell.length_c   1.000
_cell.angle_alpha   90.00
_cell.angle_beta   90.00
_cell.angle_gamma   90.00
#
_symmetry.space_group_name_H-M   'P 1'
#
loop_
_entity.id
_entity.type
_entity.pdbx_description
1 polymer ?
#
loop_
_entity_poly.entity_id
_entity_poly.type
_entity_poly.pdbx_seq_one_letter_code
_entity_poly.pdbx_strand_id
1 'polypeptide(L)'
;GMMKFDAICGNPPYMTMDNGNGSSATPIYQYFVQQAHNLKPDYITMITPSRWLNGGKGLDSFREQMLNNPNIVKFVDFQNAKDCFPTTSISGGVSYFLCKTDNKEFSCSVTNVLATTNNTMKRAMNEFDVYVRYNNAVNMIRKIKAFKESPLSEEFSSRNPYGLPTNIRGNEKGTIIVYSSKGIGHLEKEDIIASRDTIDKYKIMVSRI
;
A
#
# COMPACT_ATOMS: atom_id res chain seq x y z
N GLY A 1 -23.44 -25.87 20.55
CA GLY A 1 -23.65 -24.53 20.01
C GLY A 1 -22.32 -23.93 19.59
N MET A 2 -22.32 -23.15 18.52
CA MET A 2 -21.12 -22.43 18.07
C MET A 2 -20.77 -21.38 19.16
N MET A 3 -19.51 -21.38 19.63
CA MET A 3 -19.05 -20.40 20.62
C MET A 3 -19.05 -19.02 19.96
N LYS A 4 -19.77 -18.05 20.54
CA LYS A 4 -19.78 -16.65 20.12
C LYS A 4 -18.88 -15.85 21.04
N PHE A 5 -18.03 -14.99 20.47
CA PHE A 5 -17.19 -14.07 21.21
C PHE A 5 -17.81 -12.66 21.16
N ASP A 6 -17.83 -11.97 22.28
CA ASP A 6 -18.25 -10.57 22.32
C ASP A 6 -17.13 -9.67 21.78
N ALA A 7 -15.87 -9.97 22.14
CA ALA A 7 -14.72 -9.23 21.67
C ALA A 7 -13.50 -10.12 21.44
N ILE A 8 -12.71 -9.77 20.43
CA ILE A 8 -11.39 -10.35 20.19
C ILE A 8 -10.37 -9.21 20.23
N CYS A 9 -9.38 -9.34 21.09
CA CYS A 9 -8.25 -8.41 21.15
C CYS A 9 -6.93 -9.19 21.06
N GLY A 10 -5.90 -8.56 20.46
CA GLY A 10 -4.61 -9.23 20.34
C GLY A 10 -3.49 -8.40 19.75
N ASN A 11 -2.30 -8.90 19.98
CA ASN A 11 -1.07 -8.52 19.31
C ASN A 11 -0.52 -9.78 18.61
N PRO A 12 -0.95 -10.05 17.37
CA PRO A 12 -0.56 -11.27 16.66
C PRO A 12 0.93 -11.26 16.31
N PRO A 13 1.55 -12.41 16.04
CA PRO A 13 2.90 -12.45 15.52
C PRO A 13 2.96 -11.74 14.16
N TYR A 14 4.01 -10.91 13.96
CA TYR A 14 4.08 -10.02 12.79
C TYR A 14 4.61 -10.70 11.54
N MET A 15 5.59 -11.61 11.73
CA MET A 15 6.30 -12.26 10.62
C MET A 15 6.59 -13.73 10.96
N THR A 16 6.77 -14.54 9.91
CA THR A 16 7.33 -15.88 10.07
C THR A 16 8.77 -15.80 10.57
N MET A 17 9.23 -16.82 11.31
CA MET A 17 10.64 -16.98 11.63
C MET A 17 11.43 -17.19 10.34
N ASP A 18 12.57 -16.51 10.21
CA ASP A 18 13.50 -16.74 9.10
C ASP A 18 14.22 -18.07 9.37
N ASN A 19 13.97 -19.08 8.53
CA ASN A 19 14.58 -20.41 8.66
C ASN A 19 16.03 -20.47 8.15
N GLY A 20 16.73 -19.33 8.04
CA GLY A 20 18.15 -19.27 7.75
C GLY A 20 18.55 -19.56 6.28
N ASN A 21 17.59 -19.77 5.38
CA ASN A 21 17.85 -20.10 3.96
C ASN A 21 17.66 -18.90 3.02
N GLY A 22 17.87 -17.66 3.48
CA GLY A 22 17.81 -16.46 2.64
C GLY A 22 16.40 -16.08 2.16
N SER A 23 15.35 -16.73 2.63
CA SER A 23 13.98 -16.31 2.39
C SER A 23 13.64 -15.16 3.34
N SER A 24 13.35 -13.97 2.80
CA SER A 24 12.94 -12.84 3.63
C SER A 24 11.67 -13.17 4.40
N ALA A 25 11.65 -12.85 5.71
CA ALA A 25 10.51 -13.04 6.60
C ALA A 25 9.20 -12.51 5.96
N THR A 26 8.15 -13.34 6.02
CA THR A 26 6.85 -13.02 5.39
C THR A 26 5.86 -12.57 6.45
N PRO A 27 5.09 -11.50 6.22
CA PRO A 27 4.03 -11.08 7.13
C PRO A 27 2.99 -12.20 7.33
N ILE A 28 2.54 -12.37 8.58
CA ILE A 28 1.48 -13.35 8.91
C ILE A 28 0.33 -12.76 9.73
N TYR A 29 0.48 -11.55 10.28
CA TYR A 29 -0.55 -10.90 11.10
C TYR A 29 -1.89 -10.72 10.38
N GLN A 30 -1.88 -10.55 9.05
CA GLN A 30 -3.11 -10.43 8.25
C GLN A 30 -4.03 -11.65 8.38
N TYR A 31 -3.46 -12.84 8.53
CA TYR A 31 -4.26 -14.08 8.70
C TYR A 31 -4.97 -14.11 10.05
N PHE A 32 -4.34 -13.60 11.11
CA PHE A 32 -4.96 -13.47 12.43
C PHE A 32 -6.12 -12.48 12.42
N VAL A 33 -5.95 -11.34 11.74
CA VAL A 33 -7.03 -10.36 11.57
C VAL A 33 -8.19 -10.97 10.78
N GLN A 34 -7.92 -11.67 9.69
CA GLN A 34 -8.94 -12.34 8.88
C GLN A 34 -9.70 -13.41 9.68
N GLN A 35 -8.97 -14.21 10.47
CA GLN A 35 -9.61 -15.22 11.32
C GLN A 35 -10.48 -14.59 12.41
N ALA A 36 -10.05 -13.48 13.01
CA ALA A 36 -10.89 -12.75 13.95
C ALA A 36 -12.20 -12.27 13.30
N HIS A 37 -12.15 -11.77 12.08
CA HIS A 37 -13.37 -11.40 11.34
C HIS A 37 -14.28 -12.61 11.02
N ASN A 38 -13.69 -13.75 10.69
CA ASN A 38 -14.44 -14.99 10.41
C ASN A 38 -15.23 -15.50 11.63
N LEU A 39 -14.74 -15.22 12.84
CA LEU A 39 -15.41 -15.59 14.10
C LEU A 39 -16.59 -14.67 14.43
N LYS A 40 -16.77 -13.55 13.69
CA LYS A 40 -17.88 -12.61 13.80
C LYS A 40 -18.17 -12.15 15.24
N PRO A 41 -17.18 -11.71 16.02
CA PRO A 41 -17.40 -11.10 17.33
C PRO A 41 -18.09 -9.74 17.18
N ASP A 42 -18.61 -9.20 18.27
CA ASP A 42 -19.19 -7.86 18.24
C ASP A 42 -18.09 -6.78 18.08
N TYR A 43 -16.90 -7.03 18.63
CA TYR A 43 -15.76 -6.12 18.57
C TYR A 43 -14.46 -6.85 18.22
N ILE A 44 -13.62 -6.22 17.41
CA ILE A 44 -12.24 -6.67 17.15
C ILE A 44 -11.30 -5.49 17.37
N THR A 45 -10.25 -5.70 18.16
CA THR A 45 -9.14 -4.74 18.29
C THR A 45 -7.82 -5.48 18.24
N MET A 46 -6.94 -5.07 17.33
CA MET A 46 -5.61 -5.66 17.19
C MET A 46 -4.58 -4.58 16.91
N ILE A 47 -3.36 -4.80 17.39
CA ILE A 47 -2.20 -4.01 17.03
C ILE A 47 -1.37 -4.78 16.00
N THR A 48 -1.02 -4.11 14.91
CA THR A 48 -0.30 -4.70 13.77
C THR A 48 0.72 -3.71 13.21
N PRO A 49 1.76 -4.17 12.49
CA PRO A 49 2.60 -3.26 11.70
C PRO A 49 1.77 -2.44 10.73
N SER A 50 2.07 -1.14 10.59
CA SER A 50 1.35 -0.23 9.67
C SER A 50 1.81 -0.33 8.22
N ARG A 51 2.77 -1.19 7.90
CA ARG A 51 3.34 -1.32 6.54
C ARG A 51 2.30 -1.60 5.47
N TRP A 52 1.22 -2.29 5.80
CA TRP A 52 0.13 -2.59 4.86
C TRP A 52 -0.58 -1.34 4.31
N LEU A 53 -0.53 -0.20 5.03
CA LEU A 53 -1.16 1.05 4.59
C LEU A 53 -0.61 1.57 3.25
N ASN A 54 0.69 1.41 3.01
CA ASN A 54 1.39 1.98 1.85
C ASN A 54 1.94 0.92 0.89
N GLY A 55 1.60 -0.34 1.08
CA GLY A 55 2.09 -1.47 0.30
C GLY A 55 2.76 -2.51 1.19
N GLY A 56 3.49 -3.40 0.57
CA GLY A 56 4.16 -4.51 1.24
C GLY A 56 3.91 -5.79 0.45
N LYS A 57 4.95 -6.59 0.28
CA LYS A 57 4.88 -7.83 -0.48
C LYS A 57 3.77 -8.75 0.08
N GLY A 58 2.76 -9.04 -0.74
CA GLY A 58 1.66 -9.94 -0.38
C GLY A 58 0.58 -9.33 0.53
N LEU A 59 0.55 -8.01 0.73
CA LEU A 59 -0.43 -7.33 1.60
C LEU A 59 -1.48 -6.51 0.82
N ASP A 60 -1.48 -6.53 -0.50
CA ASP A 60 -2.37 -5.69 -1.32
C ASP A 60 -3.85 -6.04 -1.08
N SER A 61 -4.20 -7.32 -1.11
CA SER A 61 -5.56 -7.78 -0.82
C SER A 61 -5.99 -7.46 0.62
N PHE A 62 -5.09 -7.63 1.60
CA PHE A 62 -5.36 -7.27 2.98
C PHE A 62 -5.59 -5.77 3.14
N ARG A 63 -4.77 -4.94 2.49
CA ARG A 63 -4.94 -3.47 2.48
C ARG A 63 -6.30 -3.08 1.92
N GLU A 64 -6.67 -3.64 0.77
CA GLU A 64 -7.97 -3.38 0.13
C GLU A 64 -9.13 -3.74 1.06
N GLN A 65 -9.09 -4.94 1.68
CA GLN A 65 -10.09 -5.37 2.65
C GLN A 65 -10.19 -4.42 3.84
N MET A 66 -9.07 -4.02 4.43
CA MET A 66 -9.05 -3.13 5.60
C MET A 66 -9.53 -1.72 5.26
N LEU A 67 -9.07 -1.12 4.17
CA LEU A 67 -9.46 0.24 3.78
C LEU A 67 -10.95 0.33 3.41
N ASN A 68 -11.52 -0.73 2.85
CA ASN A 68 -12.93 -0.80 2.46
C ASN A 68 -13.82 -1.44 3.54
N ASN A 69 -13.32 -1.60 4.76
CA ASN A 69 -14.11 -2.18 5.85
C ASN A 69 -14.84 -1.08 6.64
N PRO A 70 -16.18 -0.93 6.50
CA PRO A 70 -16.94 0.09 7.23
C PRO A 70 -16.96 -0.18 8.74
N ASN A 71 -16.65 -1.41 9.17
CA ASN A 71 -16.66 -1.77 10.58
C ASN A 71 -15.50 -1.14 11.37
N ILE A 72 -14.45 -0.61 10.72
CA ILE A 72 -13.36 0.07 11.41
C ILE A 72 -13.84 1.44 11.84
N VAL A 73 -14.15 1.58 13.13
CA VAL A 73 -14.65 2.82 13.74
C VAL A 73 -13.56 3.69 14.34
N LYS A 74 -12.41 3.09 14.68
CA LYS A 74 -11.24 3.78 15.20
C LYS A 74 -9.95 3.17 14.64
N PHE A 75 -9.02 4.04 14.27
CA PHE A 75 -7.70 3.65 13.78
C PHE A 75 -6.65 4.60 14.38
N VAL A 76 -5.65 4.04 15.05
CA VAL A 76 -4.58 4.82 15.69
C VAL A 76 -3.25 4.36 15.12
N ASP A 77 -2.53 5.29 14.51
CA ASP A 77 -1.29 5.03 13.78
C ASP A 77 -0.09 5.70 14.46
N PHE A 78 0.82 4.87 14.94
CA PHE A 78 2.13 5.25 15.45
C PHE A 78 3.15 5.13 14.32
N GLN A 79 3.46 6.24 13.68
CA GLN A 79 4.38 6.24 12.54
C GLN A 79 5.79 5.84 12.94
N ASN A 80 6.21 6.24 14.13
CA ASN A 80 7.39 5.71 14.79
C ASN A 80 6.94 4.63 15.79
N ALA A 81 7.32 3.38 15.53
CA ALA A 81 6.96 2.26 16.41
C ALA A 81 7.45 2.44 17.86
N LYS A 82 8.51 3.21 18.08
CA LYS A 82 9.05 3.49 19.42
C LYS A 82 8.10 4.34 20.29
N ASP A 83 7.18 5.07 19.70
CA ASP A 83 6.15 5.82 20.44
C ASP A 83 5.11 4.88 21.08
N CYS A 84 5.03 3.63 20.61
CA CYS A 84 4.20 2.57 21.17
C CYS A 84 5.04 1.48 21.88
N PHE A 85 6.14 1.07 21.29
CA PHE A 85 7.06 0.03 21.78
C PHE A 85 8.49 0.60 21.90
N PRO A 86 8.87 1.22 23.01
CA PRO A 86 10.12 1.98 23.14
C PRO A 86 11.40 1.19 22.81
N THR A 87 11.37 -0.11 23.02
CA THR A 87 12.53 -1.02 22.81
C THR A 87 12.54 -1.69 21.43
N THR A 88 11.50 -1.50 20.62
CA THR A 88 11.32 -2.24 19.37
C THR A 88 11.36 -1.30 18.16
N SER A 89 12.12 -1.67 17.14
CA SER A 89 12.13 -0.96 15.86
C SER A 89 11.35 -1.75 14.82
N ILE A 90 10.24 -1.16 14.33
CA ILE A 90 9.40 -1.75 13.29
C ILE A 90 9.30 -0.75 12.15
N SER A 91 9.85 -1.13 11.01
CA SER A 91 9.83 -0.30 9.81
C SER A 91 8.39 -0.02 9.35
N GLY A 92 8.06 1.26 9.17
CA GLY A 92 6.73 1.70 8.80
C GLY A 92 5.78 1.97 9.96
N GLY A 93 6.21 1.72 11.22
CA GLY A 93 5.43 1.94 12.42
C GLY A 93 4.44 0.83 12.73
N VAL A 94 3.59 1.08 13.72
CA VAL A 94 2.52 0.18 14.16
C VAL A 94 1.21 0.92 14.26
N SER A 95 0.11 0.19 14.12
CA SER A 95 -1.23 0.74 14.29
C SER A 95 -2.11 -0.23 15.04
N TYR A 96 -3.08 0.30 15.78
CA TYR A 96 -4.19 -0.50 16.26
C TYR A 96 -5.51 0.04 15.74
N PHE A 97 -6.48 -0.84 15.63
CA PHE A 97 -7.82 -0.52 15.16
C PHE A 97 -8.88 -1.10 16.07
N LEU A 98 -10.06 -0.49 16.05
CA LEU A 98 -11.26 -1.02 16.64
C LEU A 98 -12.29 -1.22 15.54
N CYS A 99 -12.74 -2.46 15.36
CA CYS A 99 -13.91 -2.80 14.56
C CYS A 99 -15.12 -2.99 15.45
N LYS A 100 -16.27 -2.50 14.98
CA LYS A 100 -17.61 -2.79 15.50
C LYS A 100 -18.40 -3.48 14.38
N THR A 101 -18.72 -4.75 14.55
CA THR A 101 -19.15 -5.64 13.45
C THR A 101 -20.45 -5.22 12.76
N ASP A 102 -21.34 -4.52 13.45
CA ASP A 102 -22.62 -4.05 12.92
C ASP A 102 -22.56 -2.61 12.34
N ASN A 103 -21.39 -1.95 12.40
CA ASN A 103 -21.22 -0.62 11.81
C ASN A 103 -21.21 -0.69 10.29
N LYS A 104 -21.94 0.20 9.63
CA LYS A 104 -22.06 0.29 8.17
C LYS A 104 -21.57 1.63 7.61
N GLU A 105 -21.17 2.54 8.47
CA GLU A 105 -20.70 3.87 8.07
C GLU A 105 -19.21 3.83 7.73
N PHE A 106 -18.85 4.29 6.54
CA PHE A 106 -17.45 4.54 6.17
C PHE A 106 -16.90 5.81 6.84
N SER A 107 -16.89 5.80 8.18
CA SER A 107 -16.48 6.94 8.98
C SER A 107 -15.66 6.48 10.16
N CYS A 108 -14.35 6.52 10.01
CA CYS A 108 -13.37 6.10 11.01
C CYS A 108 -12.76 7.32 11.72
N SER A 109 -12.63 7.24 13.04
CA SER A 109 -11.81 8.18 13.81
C SER A 109 -10.35 7.80 13.67
N VAL A 110 -9.62 8.47 12.76
CA VAL A 110 -8.19 8.22 12.48
C VAL A 110 -7.34 9.15 13.31
N THR A 111 -6.47 8.59 14.15
CA THR A 111 -5.50 9.32 14.97
C THR A 111 -4.09 9.04 14.49
N ASN A 112 -3.35 10.10 14.13
CA ASN A 112 -1.89 10.00 13.98
C ASN A 112 -1.23 10.35 15.31
N VAL A 113 -0.42 9.46 15.82
CA VAL A 113 0.42 9.67 17.00
C VAL A 113 1.81 10.10 16.52
N LEU A 114 2.18 11.32 16.85
CA LEU A 114 3.50 11.91 16.60
C LEU A 114 4.14 12.19 17.95
N ALA A 115 5.45 12.12 18.06
CA ALA A 115 6.21 12.16 19.31
C ALA A 115 5.71 13.19 20.37
N THR A 116 5.20 14.34 19.92
CA THR A 116 4.78 15.45 20.79
C THR A 116 3.30 15.82 20.65
N THR A 117 2.61 15.30 19.63
CA THR A 117 1.21 15.71 19.33
C THR A 117 0.42 14.57 18.73
N ASN A 118 -0.86 14.54 19.05
CA ASN A 118 -1.82 13.65 18.43
C ASN A 118 -2.75 14.45 17.52
N ASN A 119 -2.97 13.96 16.31
CA ASN A 119 -3.90 14.55 15.36
C ASN A 119 -5.00 13.54 15.03
N THR A 120 -6.24 13.87 15.38
CA THR A 120 -7.41 13.01 15.12
C THR A 120 -8.35 13.66 14.12
N MET A 121 -8.76 12.89 13.11
CA MET A 121 -9.72 13.30 12.09
C MET A 121 -10.73 12.18 11.84
N LYS A 122 -12.01 12.54 11.76
CA LYS A 122 -13.07 11.64 11.31
C LYS A 122 -13.12 11.62 9.80
N ARG A 123 -12.86 10.46 9.17
CA ARG A 123 -12.79 10.31 7.70
C ARG A 123 -12.99 8.87 7.26
N ALA A 124 -13.34 8.67 6.00
CA ALA A 124 -13.29 7.35 5.38
C ALA A 124 -11.83 6.95 5.13
N MET A 125 -11.49 5.69 5.37
CA MET A 125 -10.13 5.19 5.09
C MET A 125 -9.91 4.95 3.59
N ASN A 126 -10.97 4.76 2.82
CA ASN A 126 -10.96 4.56 1.36
C ASN A 126 -11.32 5.84 0.58
N GLU A 127 -11.15 7.01 1.15
CA GLU A 127 -11.52 8.29 0.51
C GLU A 127 -10.74 8.58 -0.78
N PHE A 128 -9.51 8.08 -0.88
CA PHE A 128 -8.63 8.28 -2.03
C PHE A 128 -8.12 6.94 -2.56
N ASP A 129 -7.71 6.91 -3.83
CA ASP A 129 -7.14 5.73 -4.50
C ASP A 129 -5.89 5.18 -3.79
N VAL A 130 -5.13 6.09 -3.16
CA VAL A 130 -4.00 5.77 -2.30
C VAL A 130 -4.29 6.28 -0.89
N TYR A 131 -4.06 5.45 0.13
CA TYR A 131 -4.29 5.86 1.50
C TYR A 131 -3.37 7.02 1.91
N VAL A 132 -3.99 8.14 2.26
CA VAL A 132 -3.28 9.32 2.77
C VAL A 132 -3.07 9.14 4.26
N ARG A 133 -1.84 8.82 4.66
CA ARG A 133 -1.51 8.46 6.04
C ARG A 133 -1.66 9.63 7.01
N TYR A 134 -1.25 10.82 6.60
CA TYR A 134 -1.24 12.01 7.46
C TYR A 134 -2.58 12.77 7.38
N ASN A 135 -3.27 12.92 8.52
CA ASN A 135 -4.51 13.69 8.58
C ASN A 135 -4.35 15.13 8.08
N ASN A 136 -3.20 15.76 8.36
CA ASN A 136 -2.92 17.13 7.90
C ASN A 136 -2.88 17.23 6.36
N ALA A 137 -2.46 16.19 5.67
CA ALA A 137 -2.40 16.17 4.22
C ALA A 137 -3.78 15.97 3.55
N VAL A 138 -4.74 15.37 4.25
CA VAL A 138 -6.08 15.04 3.71
C VAL A 138 -6.77 16.30 3.17
N ASN A 139 -6.83 17.37 3.96
CA ASN A 139 -7.50 18.60 3.55
C ASN A 139 -6.77 19.30 2.39
N MET A 140 -5.44 19.18 2.30
CA MET A 140 -4.67 19.71 1.16
C MET A 140 -5.04 18.95 -0.13
N ILE A 141 -5.09 17.63 -0.07
CA ILE A 141 -5.44 16.79 -1.21
C ILE A 141 -6.90 17.02 -1.64
N ARG A 142 -7.83 17.17 -0.68
CA ARG A 142 -9.23 17.55 -1.00
C ARG A 142 -9.30 18.85 -1.77
N LYS A 143 -8.54 19.87 -1.37
CA LYS A 143 -8.46 21.16 -2.07
C LYS A 143 -7.91 21.00 -3.48
N ILE A 144 -6.82 20.25 -3.64
CA ILE A 144 -6.21 20.00 -4.97
C ILE A 144 -7.19 19.25 -5.88
N LYS A 145 -7.81 18.18 -5.38
CA LYS A 145 -8.80 17.41 -6.16
C LYS A 145 -10.05 18.23 -6.55
N ALA A 146 -10.38 19.25 -5.78
CA ALA A 146 -11.51 20.14 -6.11
C ALA A 146 -11.28 20.98 -7.39
N PHE A 147 -10.04 21.18 -7.82
CA PHE A 147 -9.72 21.85 -9.11
C PHE A 147 -10.03 20.98 -10.32
N LYS A 148 -10.21 19.65 -10.14
CA LYS A 148 -10.51 18.68 -11.21
C LYS A 148 -9.49 18.69 -12.36
N GLU A 149 -8.26 19.04 -12.06
CA GLU A 149 -7.15 18.95 -13.01
C GLU A 149 -6.74 17.49 -13.21
N SER A 150 -6.30 17.16 -14.42
CA SER A 150 -5.74 15.86 -14.74
C SER A 150 -4.48 15.61 -13.86
N PRO A 151 -4.39 14.45 -13.20
CA PRO A 151 -3.24 14.17 -12.37
C PRO A 151 -1.99 13.99 -13.23
N LEU A 152 -0.86 14.51 -12.77
CA LEU A 152 0.42 14.39 -13.44
C LEU A 152 0.80 12.92 -13.75
N SER A 153 0.25 11.97 -13.00
CA SER A 153 0.44 10.54 -13.25
C SER A 153 -0.08 10.06 -14.60
N GLU A 154 -0.99 10.79 -15.24
CA GLU A 154 -1.46 10.49 -16.60
C GLU A 154 -0.40 10.84 -17.67
N GLU A 155 0.49 11.76 -17.35
CA GLU A 155 1.61 12.19 -18.20
C GLU A 155 2.87 11.31 -18.03
N PHE A 156 2.91 10.47 -16.98
CA PHE A 156 4.04 9.59 -16.70
C PHE A 156 3.73 8.15 -17.06
N SER A 157 4.58 7.58 -17.89
CA SER A 157 4.54 6.14 -18.17
C SER A 157 5.03 5.31 -16.98
N SER A 158 4.56 4.06 -16.91
CA SER A 158 5.07 3.09 -15.94
C SER A 158 6.58 2.83 -16.10
N ARG A 159 7.18 2.14 -15.13
CA ARG A 159 8.62 1.79 -15.16
C ARG A 159 9.06 1.07 -16.43
N ASN A 160 8.18 0.30 -17.04
CA ASN A 160 8.44 -0.42 -18.30
C ASN A 160 7.33 -0.11 -19.30
N PRO A 161 7.33 1.10 -19.89
CA PRO A 161 6.24 1.58 -20.72
C PRO A 161 6.00 0.74 -21.97
N TYR A 162 7.03 0.10 -22.47
CA TYR A 162 6.97 -0.69 -23.70
C TYR A 162 6.80 -2.19 -23.48
N GLY A 163 6.76 -2.65 -22.22
CA GLY A 163 6.61 -4.08 -21.89
C GLY A 163 7.84 -4.93 -22.20
N LEU A 164 8.99 -4.32 -22.49
CA LEU A 164 10.19 -5.04 -22.89
C LEU A 164 10.85 -5.74 -21.69
N PRO A 165 11.29 -6.99 -21.84
CA PRO A 165 12.03 -7.68 -20.78
C PRO A 165 13.38 -7.00 -20.51
N THR A 166 13.82 -7.01 -19.26
CA THR A 166 15.06 -6.33 -18.82
C THR A 166 16.34 -6.88 -19.47
N ASN A 167 16.27 -8.09 -20.00
CA ASN A 167 17.39 -8.75 -20.69
C ASN A 167 17.38 -8.57 -22.22
N ILE A 168 16.45 -7.76 -22.76
CA ILE A 168 16.40 -7.50 -24.20
C ILE A 168 17.69 -6.85 -24.68
N ARG A 169 18.16 -7.23 -25.84
CA ARG A 169 19.39 -6.70 -26.46
C ARG A 169 19.13 -6.07 -27.82
N GLY A 170 18.00 -6.42 -28.42
CA GLY A 170 17.71 -6.10 -29.82
C GLY A 170 18.52 -6.96 -30.81
N ASN A 171 18.21 -6.74 -32.07
CA ASN A 171 18.85 -7.40 -33.24
C ASN A 171 19.88 -6.46 -33.87
N GLU A 172 20.60 -6.93 -34.89
CA GLU A 172 21.51 -6.08 -35.65
C GLU A 172 20.78 -5.08 -36.57
N LYS A 173 19.56 -5.41 -36.97
CA LYS A 173 18.71 -4.57 -37.82
C LYS A 173 17.32 -4.41 -37.23
N GLY A 174 16.68 -3.31 -37.52
CA GLY A 174 15.31 -2.97 -37.08
C GLY A 174 15.09 -1.47 -37.17
N THR A 175 13.83 -1.07 -37.17
CA THR A 175 13.42 0.34 -37.32
C THR A 175 13.51 1.14 -36.04
N ILE A 176 13.55 0.48 -34.86
CA ILE A 176 13.55 1.11 -33.53
C ILE A 176 14.87 0.84 -32.84
N ILE A 177 15.57 1.89 -32.42
CA ILE A 177 16.83 1.78 -31.68
C ILE A 177 16.54 1.51 -30.20
N VAL A 178 17.19 0.50 -29.63
CA VAL A 178 17.13 0.13 -28.21
C VAL A 178 18.49 0.30 -27.56
N TYR A 179 18.53 1.09 -26.50
CA TYR A 179 19.70 1.25 -25.64
C TYR A 179 19.61 0.28 -24.47
N SER A 180 20.55 -0.63 -24.36
CA SER A 180 20.63 -1.64 -23.30
C SER A 180 21.96 -1.54 -22.54
N SER A 181 22.06 -2.25 -21.43
CA SER A 181 23.32 -2.33 -20.66
C SER A 181 24.48 -2.97 -21.40
N LYS A 182 24.23 -3.64 -22.55
CA LYS A 182 25.23 -4.26 -23.40
C LYS A 182 25.48 -3.53 -24.73
N GLY A 183 24.90 -2.35 -24.88
CA GLY A 183 25.06 -1.52 -26.07
C GLY A 183 23.76 -1.26 -26.80
N ILE A 184 23.88 -0.86 -28.04
CA ILE A 184 22.78 -0.50 -28.94
C ILE A 184 22.33 -1.72 -29.72
N GLY A 185 21.03 -1.94 -29.80
CA GLY A 185 20.40 -2.95 -30.65
C GLY A 185 19.21 -2.34 -31.38
N HIS A 186 18.53 -3.13 -32.20
CA HIS A 186 17.36 -2.69 -32.97
C HIS A 186 16.19 -3.65 -32.76
N LEU A 187 14.97 -3.14 -32.80
CA LEU A 187 13.72 -3.89 -32.74
C LEU A 187 12.80 -3.47 -33.89
N GLU A 188 11.88 -4.35 -34.24
CA GLU A 188 10.74 -3.95 -35.05
C GLU A 188 9.58 -3.49 -34.18
N LYS A 189 8.64 -2.76 -34.76
CA LYS A 189 7.48 -2.21 -34.01
C LYS A 189 6.61 -3.29 -33.40
N GLU A 190 6.60 -4.46 -34.01
CA GLU A 190 5.88 -5.66 -33.60
C GLU A 190 6.45 -6.27 -32.31
N ASP A 191 7.74 -6.09 -32.05
CA ASP A 191 8.41 -6.57 -30.84
C ASP A 191 8.02 -5.77 -29.59
N ILE A 192 7.45 -4.58 -29.78
CA ILE A 192 7.00 -3.71 -28.69
C ILE A 192 5.61 -4.16 -28.22
N ILE A 193 5.47 -4.51 -26.92
CA ILE A 193 4.26 -5.12 -26.38
C ILE A 193 3.21 -4.06 -26.01
N ALA A 194 3.64 -2.88 -25.51
CA ALA A 194 2.75 -1.83 -25.01
C ALA A 194 3.15 -0.44 -25.50
N SER A 195 2.28 0.53 -25.42
CA SER A 195 2.49 1.97 -25.69
C SER A 195 3.14 2.25 -27.07
N ARG A 196 2.82 1.45 -28.08
CA ARG A 196 3.35 1.58 -29.45
C ARG A 196 3.08 2.95 -30.09
N ASP A 197 1.97 3.57 -29.70
CA ASP A 197 1.55 4.89 -30.17
C ASP A 197 2.45 6.03 -29.69
N THR A 198 3.29 5.78 -28.68
CA THR A 198 4.21 6.77 -28.12
C THR A 198 5.63 6.66 -28.67
N ILE A 199 5.94 5.65 -29.47
CA ILE A 199 7.31 5.40 -29.97
C ILE A 199 7.86 6.61 -30.71
N ASP A 200 7.07 7.21 -31.60
CA ASP A 200 7.45 8.32 -32.46
C ASP A 200 7.14 9.69 -31.83
N LYS A 201 6.63 9.74 -30.58
CA LYS A 201 6.35 10.99 -29.88
C LYS A 201 7.56 11.49 -29.11
N TYR A 202 7.66 12.80 -28.96
CA TYR A 202 8.63 13.41 -28.04
C TYR A 202 8.34 12.94 -26.61
N LYS A 203 9.41 12.57 -25.90
CA LYS A 203 9.34 12.08 -24.52
C LYS A 203 10.59 12.46 -23.73
N ILE A 204 10.40 12.67 -22.45
CA ILE A 204 11.52 12.90 -21.53
C ILE A 204 11.81 11.59 -20.83
N MET A 205 13.07 11.14 -20.96
CA MET A 205 13.56 9.95 -20.27
C MET A 205 14.10 10.34 -18.90
N VAL A 206 13.54 9.72 -17.85
CA VAL A 206 13.99 9.96 -16.47
C VAL A 206 14.61 8.66 -15.95
N SER A 207 15.87 8.75 -15.50
CA SER A 207 16.51 7.61 -14.85
C SER A 207 15.94 7.40 -13.45
N ARG A 208 15.92 6.15 -13.00
CA ARG A 208 15.62 5.85 -11.61
C ARG A 208 16.78 6.32 -10.74
N ILE A 209 16.49 7.13 -9.75
CA ILE A 209 17.40 7.49 -8.65
C ILE A 209 17.49 6.31 -7.66
#